data_eb4fab75f8c0c5a239b3917a240c6115
#
_entry.id   eb4fab75f8c0c5a239b3917a240c6115
#
_cell.length_a   1.000
_cell.length_b   1.000
_cell.length_c   1.000
_cell.angle_alpha   90.00
_cell.angle_beta   90.00
_cell.angle_gamma   90.00
#
_symmetry.space_group_name_H-M   'P 1'
#
loop_
_entity.id
_entity.type
_entity.pdbx_description
1 polymer ?
#
loop_
_entity_poly.entity_id
_entity_poly.type
_entity_poly.pdbx_seq_one_letter_code
_entity_poly.pdbx_strand_id
1 'polypeptide(L)'
;MNSQLLRVSLKALIPALTLSIATPAIAQFAKPEDAIKYRQSAFALMGAHMGRLSAVVKGEVPYNKEDVARNAAIISTLSSLPWQAFGPGTEGGKAEPAIWKENAKFKSAADRMQAAVAELNTAAQSGNPENLKKALGATGQTCK
;
A
#
# COMPACT_ATOMS: atom_id res chain seq x y z
N MET A 1 -63.62 -11.67 49.66
CA MET A 1 -63.50 -10.25 49.35
C MET A 1 -62.06 -9.86 49.63
N ASN A 2 -61.17 -10.00 48.69
CA ASN A 2 -59.82 -9.45 48.80
C ASN A 2 -59.36 -9.14 47.39
N SER A 3 -59.42 -7.89 46.98
CA SER A 3 -58.95 -7.35 45.75
C SER A 3 -57.43 -7.13 45.84
N GLN A 4 -56.67 -7.96 45.21
CA GLN A 4 -55.22 -7.76 45.01
C GLN A 4 -55.04 -6.93 43.75
N LEU A 5 -54.67 -5.69 43.92
CA LEU A 5 -54.27 -4.79 42.83
C LEU A 5 -52.94 -5.22 42.25
N LEU A 6 -52.98 -5.69 41.01
CA LEU A 6 -51.80 -6.01 40.19
C LEU A 6 -51.07 -4.69 39.83
N ARG A 7 -49.93 -4.43 40.47
CA ARG A 7 -49.04 -3.34 40.06
C ARG A 7 -48.16 -3.84 38.90
N VAL A 8 -48.53 -3.45 37.67
CA VAL A 8 -47.68 -3.64 36.48
C VAL A 8 -46.61 -2.57 36.50
N SER A 9 -45.37 -3.01 36.86
CA SER A 9 -44.20 -2.14 36.75
C SER A 9 -43.74 -2.10 35.32
N LEU A 10 -44.07 -1.00 34.63
CA LEU A 10 -43.58 -0.68 33.27
C LEU A 10 -42.08 -0.28 33.36
N LYS A 11 -41.20 -1.24 33.16
CA LYS A 11 -39.76 -0.97 33.03
C LYS A 11 -39.52 -0.34 31.65
N ALA A 12 -39.35 0.95 31.62
CA ALA A 12 -38.94 1.69 30.41
C ALA A 12 -37.53 1.23 30.02
N LEU A 13 -37.43 0.50 28.93
CA LEU A 13 -36.17 0.11 28.29
C LEU A 13 -35.67 1.34 27.49
N ILE A 14 -34.71 2.07 28.07
CA ILE A 14 -34.03 3.17 27.36
C ILE A 14 -32.99 2.54 26.44
N PRO A 15 -33.09 2.64 25.11
CA PRO A 15 -32.02 2.20 24.23
C PRO A 15 -30.84 3.15 24.42
N ALA A 16 -29.73 2.62 24.92
CA ALA A 16 -28.45 3.33 24.95
C ALA A 16 -27.97 3.50 23.50
N LEU A 17 -28.16 4.70 22.96
CA LEU A 17 -27.62 5.11 21.68
C LEU A 17 -26.09 5.24 21.84
N THR A 18 -25.35 4.16 21.53
CA THR A 18 -23.88 4.21 21.50
C THR A 18 -23.45 5.07 20.32
N LEU A 19 -23.14 6.32 20.60
CA LEU A 19 -22.50 7.23 19.66
C LEU A 19 -21.09 6.68 19.39
N SER A 20 -20.92 5.95 18.29
CA SER A 20 -19.61 5.54 17.79
C SER A 20 -18.86 6.80 17.40
N ILE A 21 -18.00 7.31 18.27
CA ILE A 21 -17.02 8.35 17.95
C ILE A 21 -16.03 7.69 16.98
N ALA A 22 -16.22 7.92 15.68
CA ALA A 22 -15.18 7.63 14.70
C ALA A 22 -13.98 8.53 15.06
N THR A 23 -13.00 7.96 15.76
CA THR A 23 -11.72 8.61 15.94
C THR A 23 -11.16 8.88 14.55
N PRO A 24 -10.83 10.15 14.18
CA PRO A 24 -10.11 10.38 12.95
C PRO A 24 -8.85 9.51 13.02
N ALA A 25 -8.61 8.70 11.98
CA ALA A 25 -7.36 7.98 11.85
C ALA A 25 -6.27 9.02 12.02
N ILE A 26 -5.55 8.97 13.13
CA ILE A 26 -4.47 9.91 13.44
C ILE A 26 -3.54 9.81 12.25
N ALA A 27 -3.31 10.93 11.58
CA ALA A 27 -2.40 10.99 10.44
C ALA A 27 -1.08 10.35 10.89
N GLN A 28 -0.68 9.28 10.24
CA GLN A 28 0.52 8.51 10.59
C GLN A 28 1.79 9.38 10.53
N PHE A 29 1.68 10.56 9.96
CA PHE A 29 2.74 11.54 9.83
C PHE A 29 2.38 12.81 10.62
N ALA A 30 3.33 13.32 11.40
CA ALA A 30 3.13 14.52 12.20
C ALA A 30 2.92 15.79 11.35
N LYS A 31 3.49 15.80 10.13
CA LYS A 31 3.41 16.92 9.18
C LYS A 31 3.23 16.39 7.75
N PRO A 32 2.55 17.16 6.87
CA PRO A 32 2.41 16.79 5.45
C PRO A 32 3.77 16.54 4.74
N GLU A 33 4.78 17.32 5.08
CA GLU A 33 6.12 17.19 4.49
C GLU A 33 6.77 15.85 4.83
N ASP A 34 6.50 15.29 6.01
CA ASP A 34 7.01 13.97 6.41
C ASP A 34 6.36 12.86 5.56
N ALA A 35 5.06 12.97 5.26
CA ALA A 35 4.36 12.06 4.35
C ALA A 35 4.94 12.15 2.94
N ILE A 36 5.16 13.36 2.43
CA ILE A 36 5.76 13.59 1.11
C ILE A 36 7.15 12.97 1.04
N LYS A 37 8.00 13.23 2.03
CA LYS A 37 9.35 12.68 2.11
C LYS A 37 9.33 11.15 2.19
N TYR A 38 8.45 10.59 3.00
CA TYR A 38 8.31 9.14 3.18
C TYR A 38 7.99 8.44 1.85
N ARG A 39 6.92 8.87 1.14
CA ARG A 39 6.55 8.25 -0.14
C ARG A 39 7.61 8.42 -1.20
N GLN A 40 8.27 9.60 -1.29
CA GLN A 40 9.37 9.84 -2.22
C GLN A 40 10.57 8.93 -1.92
N SER A 41 10.91 8.72 -0.66
CA SER A 41 11.99 7.82 -0.25
C SER A 41 11.66 6.36 -0.59
N ALA A 42 10.43 5.91 -0.35
CA ALA A 42 10.00 4.57 -0.69
C ALA A 42 10.10 4.32 -2.21
N PHE A 43 9.62 5.25 -3.04
CA PHE A 43 9.74 5.13 -4.50
C PHE A 43 11.20 5.22 -4.98
N ALA A 44 12.03 6.07 -4.38
CA ALA A 44 13.45 6.17 -4.73
C ALA A 44 14.20 4.86 -4.46
N LEU A 45 13.97 4.26 -3.28
CA LEU A 45 14.56 2.96 -2.93
C LEU A 45 14.06 1.85 -3.86
N MET A 46 12.75 1.82 -4.14
CA MET A 46 12.14 0.85 -5.07
C MET A 46 12.78 0.97 -6.46
N GLY A 47 12.91 2.20 -6.98
CA GLY A 47 13.56 2.48 -8.26
C GLY A 47 15.03 2.02 -8.30
N ALA A 48 15.79 2.23 -7.21
CA ALA A 48 17.18 1.78 -7.11
C ALA A 48 17.30 0.24 -7.20
N HIS A 49 16.42 -0.49 -6.51
CA HIS A 49 16.41 -1.96 -6.57
C HIS A 49 15.89 -2.49 -7.92
N MET A 50 14.90 -1.85 -8.54
CA MET A 50 14.47 -2.14 -9.92
C MET A 50 15.62 -1.93 -10.91
N GLY A 51 16.41 -0.87 -10.74
CA GLY A 51 17.60 -0.60 -11.57
C GLY A 51 18.64 -1.71 -11.47
N ARG A 52 18.89 -2.26 -10.28
CA ARG A 52 19.80 -3.40 -10.07
C ARG A 52 19.32 -4.66 -10.81
N LEU A 53 18.03 -4.99 -10.69
CA LEU A 53 17.46 -6.12 -11.44
C LEU A 53 17.51 -5.87 -12.96
N SER A 54 17.32 -4.63 -13.39
CA SER A 54 17.42 -4.25 -14.81
C SER A 54 18.85 -4.47 -15.35
N ALA A 55 19.89 -4.11 -14.59
CA ALA A 55 21.28 -4.34 -14.97
C ALA A 55 21.58 -5.84 -15.15
N VAL A 56 21.06 -6.70 -14.26
CA VAL A 56 21.17 -8.15 -14.39
C VAL A 56 20.46 -8.67 -15.66
N VAL A 57 19.22 -8.21 -15.91
CA VAL A 57 18.42 -8.64 -17.08
C VAL A 57 19.06 -8.20 -18.40
N LYS A 58 19.77 -7.07 -18.41
CA LYS A 58 20.51 -6.57 -19.57
C LYS A 58 21.89 -7.24 -19.77
N GLY A 59 22.32 -8.05 -18.82
CA GLY A 59 23.64 -8.67 -18.84
C GLY A 59 24.79 -7.72 -18.48
N GLU A 60 24.50 -6.55 -17.92
CA GLU A 60 25.49 -5.57 -17.45
C GLU A 60 26.17 -6.06 -16.14
N VAL A 61 25.47 -6.91 -15.40
CA VAL A 61 25.94 -7.55 -14.16
C VAL A 61 25.65 -9.05 -14.25
N PRO A 62 26.59 -9.92 -13.81
CA PRO A 62 26.35 -11.35 -13.77
C PRO A 62 25.13 -11.74 -12.95
N TYR A 63 24.38 -12.75 -13.42
CA TYR A 63 23.23 -13.26 -12.69
C TYR A 63 23.67 -13.98 -11.42
N ASN A 64 23.20 -13.52 -10.27
CA ASN A 64 23.32 -14.20 -8.98
C ASN A 64 21.92 -14.38 -8.39
N LYS A 65 21.51 -15.62 -8.16
CA LYS A 65 20.15 -15.96 -7.72
C LYS A 65 19.80 -15.33 -6.39
N GLU A 66 20.71 -15.35 -5.43
CA GLU A 66 20.52 -14.85 -4.08
C GLU A 66 20.38 -13.32 -4.08
N ASP A 67 21.19 -12.63 -4.88
CA ASP A 67 21.11 -11.17 -5.00
C ASP A 67 19.85 -10.73 -5.73
N VAL A 68 19.44 -11.46 -6.77
CA VAL A 68 18.18 -11.22 -7.49
C VAL A 68 17.00 -11.41 -6.56
N ALA A 69 16.92 -12.50 -5.83
CA ALA A 69 15.85 -12.78 -4.89
C ALA A 69 15.79 -11.73 -3.77
N ARG A 70 16.93 -11.31 -3.23
CA ARG A 70 17.04 -10.27 -2.21
C ARG A 70 16.52 -8.93 -2.71
N ASN A 71 16.92 -8.49 -3.90
CA ASN A 71 16.46 -7.23 -4.49
C ASN A 71 14.94 -7.26 -4.73
N ALA A 72 14.40 -8.37 -5.23
CA ALA A 72 12.96 -8.52 -5.45
C ALA A 72 12.17 -8.51 -4.13
N ALA A 73 12.66 -9.16 -3.08
CA ALA A 73 12.05 -9.15 -1.75
C ALA A 73 12.00 -7.72 -1.14
N ILE A 74 13.07 -6.94 -1.32
CA ILE A 74 13.11 -5.53 -0.88
C ILE A 74 12.08 -4.71 -1.66
N ILE A 75 11.97 -4.85 -2.98
CA ILE A 75 10.95 -4.21 -3.81
C ILE A 75 9.55 -4.58 -3.30
N SER A 76 9.32 -5.86 -2.99
CA SER A 76 8.04 -6.35 -2.48
C SER A 76 7.65 -5.65 -1.18
N THR A 77 8.57 -5.54 -0.22
CA THR A 77 8.35 -4.80 1.02
C THR A 77 8.05 -3.32 0.76
N LEU A 78 8.88 -2.66 -0.05
CA LEU A 78 8.75 -1.24 -0.35
C LEU A 78 7.45 -0.92 -1.10
N SER A 79 6.94 -1.84 -1.92
CA SER A 79 5.75 -1.63 -2.74
C SER A 79 4.46 -1.40 -1.95
N SER A 80 4.42 -1.81 -0.70
CA SER A 80 3.26 -1.61 0.19
C SER A 80 3.30 -0.29 0.97
N LEU A 81 4.48 0.36 1.07
CA LEU A 81 4.70 1.45 2.01
C LEU A 81 4.14 2.82 1.58
N PRO A 82 4.25 3.28 0.32
CA PRO A 82 3.99 4.70 -0.01
C PRO A 82 2.53 5.11 0.08
N TRP A 83 1.58 4.17 -0.03
CA TRP A 83 0.16 4.45 -0.24
C TRP A 83 -0.51 5.17 0.92
N GLN A 84 -0.12 4.86 2.15
CA GLN A 84 -0.60 5.54 3.35
C GLN A 84 -0.19 7.01 3.44
N ALA A 85 0.82 7.41 2.67
CA ALA A 85 1.34 8.77 2.61
C ALA A 85 0.66 9.65 1.55
N PHE A 86 -0.50 9.21 1.00
CA PHE A 86 -1.33 9.95 0.05
C PHE A 86 -2.71 10.31 0.63
N GLY A 87 -2.82 10.44 1.96
CA GLY A 87 -4.03 10.88 2.62
C GLY A 87 -4.36 12.36 2.36
N PRO A 88 -5.57 12.81 2.75
CA PRO A 88 -5.95 14.23 2.67
C PRO A 88 -4.94 15.12 3.42
N GLY A 89 -4.61 16.26 2.84
CA GLY A 89 -3.65 17.23 3.42
C GLY A 89 -2.18 16.87 3.16
N THR A 90 -1.90 15.82 2.38
CA THR A 90 -0.51 15.45 2.01
C THR A 90 -0.21 15.75 0.53
N GLU A 91 -0.98 16.64 -0.07
CA GLU A 91 -0.80 17.09 -1.45
C GLU A 91 0.58 17.75 -1.61
N GLY A 92 1.14 17.64 -2.82
CA GLY A 92 2.41 18.30 -3.16
C GLY A 92 3.56 17.36 -3.49
N GLY A 93 4.77 17.89 -3.44
CA GLY A 93 5.95 17.25 -4.01
C GLY A 93 5.82 17.11 -5.54
N LYS A 94 6.08 15.91 -6.07
CA LYS A 94 5.94 15.59 -7.50
C LYS A 94 4.61 14.86 -7.82
N ALA A 95 3.73 14.72 -6.84
CA ALA A 95 2.48 13.99 -7.02
C ALA A 95 1.44 14.90 -7.71
N GLU A 96 0.80 14.37 -8.74
CA GLU A 96 -0.22 15.08 -9.49
C GLU A 96 -1.50 15.27 -8.65
N PRO A 97 -2.15 16.45 -8.70
CA PRO A 97 -3.39 16.70 -7.94
C PRO A 97 -4.54 15.76 -8.29
N ALA A 98 -4.50 15.13 -9.46
CA ALA A 98 -5.46 14.11 -9.89
C ALA A 98 -5.53 12.91 -8.94
N ILE A 99 -4.45 12.58 -8.24
CA ILE A 99 -4.37 11.47 -7.30
C ILE A 99 -5.46 11.57 -6.22
N TRP A 100 -5.66 12.77 -5.68
CA TRP A 100 -6.67 13.03 -4.64
C TRP A 100 -8.08 13.20 -5.20
N LYS A 101 -8.20 13.67 -6.46
CA LYS A 101 -9.49 13.82 -7.15
C LYS A 101 -10.03 12.50 -7.69
N GLU A 102 -9.14 11.64 -8.19
CA GLU A 102 -9.45 10.34 -8.80
C GLU A 102 -8.95 9.18 -7.91
N ASN A 103 -9.21 9.24 -6.62
CA ASN A 103 -8.65 8.32 -5.62
C ASN A 103 -8.89 6.83 -5.94
N ALA A 104 -10.08 6.47 -6.45
CA ALA A 104 -10.38 5.09 -6.85
C ALA A 104 -9.46 4.61 -7.99
N LYS A 105 -9.17 5.46 -8.97
CA LYS A 105 -8.27 5.16 -10.08
C LYS A 105 -6.83 5.02 -9.61
N PHE A 106 -6.40 5.92 -8.71
CA PHE A 106 -5.09 5.86 -8.09
C PHE A 106 -4.90 4.57 -7.27
N LYS A 107 -5.91 4.23 -6.42
CA LYS A 107 -5.89 2.98 -5.67
C LYS A 107 -5.79 1.76 -6.59
N SER A 108 -6.57 1.71 -7.66
CA SER A 108 -6.52 0.62 -8.63
C SER A 108 -5.14 0.51 -9.30
N ALA A 109 -4.47 1.64 -9.60
CA ALA A 109 -3.11 1.63 -10.12
C ALA A 109 -2.10 1.08 -9.10
N ALA A 110 -2.24 1.47 -7.84
CA ALA A 110 -1.44 0.96 -6.73
C ALA A 110 -1.59 -0.56 -6.55
N ASP A 111 -2.83 -1.05 -6.57
CA ASP A 111 -3.13 -2.49 -6.44
C ASP A 111 -2.50 -3.29 -7.61
N ARG A 112 -2.61 -2.79 -8.85
CA ARG A 112 -1.97 -3.42 -10.02
C ARG A 112 -0.44 -3.47 -9.89
N MET A 113 0.17 -2.40 -9.41
CA MET A 113 1.62 -2.36 -9.20
C MET A 113 2.04 -3.36 -8.14
N GLN A 114 1.34 -3.45 -7.01
CA GLN A 114 1.65 -4.42 -5.96
C GLN A 114 1.48 -5.87 -6.44
N ALA A 115 0.46 -6.15 -7.25
CA ALA A 115 0.27 -7.48 -7.86
C ALA A 115 1.45 -7.82 -8.79
N ALA A 116 1.86 -6.90 -9.66
CA ALA A 116 3.01 -7.10 -10.54
C ALA A 116 4.32 -7.31 -9.77
N VAL A 117 4.50 -6.62 -8.65
CA VAL A 117 5.65 -6.81 -7.75
C VAL A 117 5.62 -8.17 -7.07
N ALA A 118 4.47 -8.70 -6.69
CA ALA A 118 4.34 -10.05 -6.15
C ALA A 118 4.78 -11.11 -7.17
N GLU A 119 4.36 -10.96 -8.44
CA GLU A 119 4.81 -11.80 -9.55
C GLU A 119 6.33 -11.69 -9.79
N LEU A 120 6.88 -10.46 -9.71
CA LEU A 120 8.33 -10.24 -9.81
C LEU A 120 9.09 -10.98 -8.71
N ASN A 121 8.60 -10.92 -7.47
CA ASN A 121 9.22 -11.62 -6.35
C ASN A 121 9.20 -13.16 -6.56
N THR A 122 8.07 -13.70 -7.01
CA THR A 122 7.94 -15.12 -7.35
C THR A 122 8.89 -15.52 -8.47
N ALA A 123 8.97 -14.72 -9.54
CA ALA A 123 9.88 -14.97 -10.65
C ALA A 123 11.36 -14.94 -10.22
N ALA A 124 11.74 -14.00 -9.36
CA ALA A 124 13.10 -13.90 -8.82
C ALA A 124 13.49 -15.14 -8.00
N GLN A 125 12.56 -15.65 -7.18
CA GLN A 125 12.78 -16.84 -6.36
C GLN A 125 12.94 -18.12 -7.20
N SER A 126 12.30 -18.19 -8.38
CA SER A 126 12.40 -19.33 -9.27
C SER A 126 13.82 -19.59 -9.77
N GLY A 127 14.67 -18.57 -9.79
CA GLY A 127 16.03 -18.63 -10.32
C GLY A 127 16.10 -18.69 -11.84
N ASN A 128 15.00 -18.44 -12.54
CA ASN A 128 14.93 -18.44 -14.00
C ASN A 128 15.09 -17.01 -14.56
N PRO A 129 16.15 -16.69 -15.32
CA PRO A 129 16.38 -15.35 -15.86
C PRO A 129 15.29 -14.85 -16.81
N GLU A 130 14.67 -15.72 -17.60
CA GLU A 130 13.60 -15.33 -18.53
C GLU A 130 12.31 -14.97 -17.78
N ASN A 131 11.98 -15.69 -16.71
CA ASN A 131 10.86 -15.34 -15.84
C ASN A 131 11.11 -14.00 -15.17
N LEU A 132 12.32 -13.74 -14.67
CA LEU A 132 12.73 -12.47 -14.10
C LEU A 132 12.54 -11.32 -15.11
N LYS A 133 13.05 -11.49 -16.33
CA LYS A 133 12.96 -10.48 -17.40
C LYS A 133 11.51 -10.13 -17.72
N LYS A 134 10.65 -11.13 -17.89
CA LYS A 134 9.22 -10.94 -18.16
C LYS A 134 8.52 -10.19 -17.02
N ALA A 135 8.71 -10.64 -15.78
CA ALA A 135 8.06 -10.05 -14.61
C ALA A 135 8.57 -8.63 -14.31
N LEU A 136 9.87 -8.38 -14.48
CA LEU A 136 10.48 -7.05 -14.34
C LEU A 136 9.90 -6.07 -15.37
N GLY A 137 9.75 -6.50 -16.62
CA GLY A 137 9.12 -5.72 -17.68
C GLY A 137 7.66 -5.37 -17.36
N ALA A 138 6.87 -6.34 -16.90
CA ALA A 138 5.49 -6.15 -16.48
C ALA A 138 5.38 -5.16 -15.32
N THR A 139 6.22 -5.31 -14.30
CA THR A 139 6.28 -4.38 -13.15
C THR A 139 6.61 -2.96 -13.61
N GLY A 140 7.59 -2.80 -14.51
CA GLY A 140 7.97 -1.49 -15.07
C GLY A 140 6.84 -0.79 -15.81
N GLN A 141 5.90 -1.51 -16.43
CA GLN A 141 4.73 -0.93 -17.09
C GLN A 141 3.73 -0.32 -16.12
N THR A 142 3.68 -0.79 -14.88
CA THR A 142 2.78 -0.26 -13.84
C THR A 142 3.29 1.04 -13.20
N CYS A 143 4.54 1.43 -13.49
CA CYS A 143 5.17 2.65 -12.96
C CYS A 143 5.09 3.86 -13.93
N LYS A 144 4.31 3.74 -15.03
CA LYS A 144 4.16 4.77 -16.07
C LYS A 144 2.90 5.58 -15.90
#